data_d3421088a4ccc48ab41d927327d4fea3
#
_entry.id   d3421088a4ccc48ab41d927327d4fea3
#
_cell.length_a   1.000
_cell.length_b   1.000
_cell.length_c   1.000
_cell.angle_alpha   90.00
_cell.angle_beta   90.00
_cell.angle_gamma   90.00
#
_symmetry.space_group_name_H-M   'P 1'
#
loop_
_entity.id
_entity.type
_entity.pdbx_description
1 polymer ?
#
loop_
_entity_poly.entity_id
_entity_poly.type
_entity_poly.pdbx_seq_one_letter_code
_entity_poly.pdbx_strand_id
1 'polypeptide(L)'
;MTTNLVVADTSRTDKTICLAVSPSMKAYGIGGRARLFEVVQRMREVNKERQFYAPKYKFAGKSFNDIELKAHPELAVDYIAAPPRMAFYIDYSTRIYKVYLRYFSHEDIHAYSIDEVFIDVTNYLDNYKMTAHQLTIKVIQEVLRETGITATAGIGTNLYLAKIAMDIVAKHIPADKDGVRIAELDEMSYRQKLWDHRPLTDFWRIGHGIARRLERNGLYTMGMVARCSVKNEELLYKLFGINAELIIDHAWGWEPCTIDLIKAYRPDNNSLSNSQVLQSPYTSAKARIVTQEMADAMALKLLERQLTTTQIGLAINYDVENVNNPATNNLTVVTDYYGRLAPKPSHSSIRLPFATSSASHIINATLQLFDTIVVPSLLIRRITIAAFNVVPENLLDNAHNSGSTAQQLDLFTDYEEYEKLKKHQADTLKKERKMQEAVLEIKHRFGKNAILKGLNFEEGATAKDRNRQIGGHKA
;
A
#
# COMPACT_ATOMS: atom_id res chain seq x y z
N MET A 1 -9.67 -6.44 -25.29
CA MET A 1 -10.20 -5.14 -24.83
C MET A 1 -9.72 -4.08 -25.78
N THR A 2 -10.65 -3.42 -26.43
CA THR A 2 -10.39 -2.47 -27.53
C THR A 2 -10.52 -1.00 -27.08
N THR A 3 -10.97 -0.78 -25.84
CA THR A 3 -11.20 0.58 -25.33
C THR A 3 -9.97 1.09 -24.61
N ASN A 4 -9.50 2.28 -24.99
CA ASN A 4 -8.50 3.03 -24.27
C ASN A 4 -9.10 3.56 -22.97
N LEU A 5 -8.68 3.00 -21.84
CA LEU A 5 -9.26 3.31 -20.52
C LEU A 5 -8.17 3.32 -19.43
N VAL A 6 -8.29 4.26 -18.54
CA VAL A 6 -7.58 4.28 -17.26
C VAL A 6 -8.59 4.41 -16.12
N VAL A 7 -8.29 3.82 -14.98
CA VAL A 7 -9.09 4.01 -13.75
C VAL A 7 -8.35 5.00 -12.87
N ALA A 8 -8.86 6.23 -12.80
CA ALA A 8 -8.25 7.31 -12.03
C ALA A 8 -9.32 8.28 -11.50
N ASP A 9 -9.10 8.82 -10.31
CA ASP A 9 -9.97 9.83 -9.72
C ASP A 9 -9.59 11.23 -10.24
N THR A 10 -10.25 11.65 -11.30
CA THR A 10 -10.05 12.97 -11.94
C THR A 10 -10.56 14.15 -11.12
N SER A 11 -11.36 13.91 -10.07
CA SER A 11 -11.79 14.95 -9.13
C SER A 11 -10.67 15.42 -8.19
N ARG A 12 -9.56 14.66 -8.14
CA ARG A 12 -8.33 14.99 -7.41
C ARG A 12 -7.37 15.75 -8.32
N THR A 13 -6.10 15.71 -8.03
CA THR A 13 -5.07 16.33 -8.87
C THR A 13 -4.62 15.36 -9.97
N ASP A 14 -4.01 15.89 -11.03
CA ASP A 14 -3.35 15.13 -12.10
C ASP A 14 -2.20 14.23 -11.59
N LYS A 15 -1.75 14.41 -10.35
CA LYS A 15 -0.77 13.54 -9.66
C LYS A 15 -1.40 12.26 -9.11
N THR A 16 -2.72 12.03 -9.29
CA THR A 16 -3.38 10.80 -8.88
C THR A 16 -2.81 9.59 -9.63
N ILE A 17 -2.75 8.44 -8.95
CA ILE A 17 -2.29 7.18 -9.55
C ILE A 17 -3.45 6.53 -10.28
N CYS A 18 -3.21 6.05 -11.48
CA CYS A 18 -4.13 5.17 -12.19
C CYS A 18 -4.10 3.79 -11.52
N LEU A 19 -5.26 3.33 -11.03
CA LEU A 19 -5.40 2.01 -10.42
C LEU A 19 -5.32 0.89 -11.46
N ALA A 20 -5.81 1.17 -12.67
CA ALA A 20 -5.75 0.26 -13.80
C ALA A 20 -5.56 1.02 -15.11
N VAL A 21 -4.93 0.35 -16.06
CA VAL A 21 -4.66 0.83 -17.41
C VAL A 21 -5.00 -0.29 -18.38
N SER A 22 -5.85 -0.04 -19.38
CA SER A 22 -6.26 -1.05 -20.36
C SER A 22 -5.07 -1.55 -21.19
N PRO A 23 -5.11 -2.77 -21.74
CA PRO A 23 -4.06 -3.30 -22.61
C PRO A 23 -3.76 -2.40 -23.81
N SER A 24 -4.79 -1.79 -24.41
CA SER A 24 -4.62 -0.84 -25.52
C SER A 24 -3.85 0.41 -25.10
N MET A 25 -4.09 0.95 -23.89
CA MET A 25 -3.30 2.07 -23.35
C MET A 25 -1.85 1.67 -23.02
N LYS A 26 -1.65 0.46 -22.52
CA LYS A 26 -0.28 -0.07 -22.27
C LYS A 26 0.53 -0.19 -23.57
N ALA A 27 -0.11 -0.48 -24.69
CA ALA A 27 0.55 -0.53 -26.00
C ALA A 27 1.12 0.83 -26.42
N TYR A 28 0.60 1.95 -25.89
CA TYR A 28 1.19 3.28 -26.07
C TYR A 28 2.34 3.59 -25.08
N GLY A 29 2.80 2.61 -24.30
CA GLY A 29 3.91 2.78 -23.35
C GLY A 29 3.50 3.32 -21.98
N ILE A 30 2.20 3.27 -21.62
CA ILE A 30 1.72 3.72 -20.31
C ILE A 30 1.84 2.59 -19.30
N GLY A 31 2.56 2.83 -18.20
CA GLY A 31 2.74 1.86 -17.13
C GLY A 31 1.44 1.53 -16.38
N GLY A 32 1.35 0.34 -15.78
CA GLY A 32 0.15 -0.13 -15.07
C GLY A 32 -0.29 0.72 -13.88
N ARG A 33 0.63 1.49 -13.29
CA ARG A 33 0.40 2.41 -12.16
C ARG A 33 0.88 3.83 -12.47
N ALA A 34 0.79 4.24 -13.73
CA ALA A 34 1.14 5.58 -14.16
C ALA A 34 0.32 6.64 -13.38
N ARG A 35 0.90 7.81 -13.20
CA ARG A 35 0.14 8.97 -12.72
C ARG A 35 -0.65 9.58 -13.86
N LEU A 36 -1.77 10.22 -13.56
CA LEU A 36 -2.65 10.76 -14.58
C LEU A 36 -1.94 11.80 -15.47
N PHE A 37 -1.03 12.63 -14.92
CA PHE A 37 -0.24 13.57 -15.72
C PHE A 37 0.69 12.86 -16.72
N GLU A 38 1.25 11.68 -16.36
CA GLU A 38 2.10 10.89 -17.27
C GLU A 38 1.25 10.33 -18.43
N VAL A 39 0.02 9.91 -18.14
CA VAL A 39 -0.94 9.51 -19.19
C VAL A 39 -1.23 10.67 -20.14
N VAL A 40 -1.54 11.86 -19.59
CA VAL A 40 -1.83 13.08 -20.38
C VAL A 40 -0.63 13.46 -21.25
N GLN A 41 0.58 13.45 -20.68
CA GLN A 41 1.81 13.76 -21.41
C GLN A 41 2.04 12.74 -22.53
N ARG A 42 1.96 11.46 -22.23
CA ARG A 42 2.18 10.41 -23.25
C ARG A 42 1.15 10.47 -24.37
N MET A 43 -0.11 10.74 -24.05
CA MET A 43 -1.14 10.92 -25.10
C MET A 43 -0.88 12.13 -26.01
N ARG A 44 -0.33 13.21 -25.46
CA ARG A 44 0.11 14.36 -26.28
C ARG A 44 1.24 13.98 -27.25
N GLU A 45 2.23 13.23 -26.77
CA GLU A 45 3.34 12.72 -27.58
C GLU A 45 2.85 11.80 -28.70
N VAL A 46 2.03 10.79 -28.35
CA VAL A 46 1.43 9.87 -29.31
C VAL A 46 0.61 10.60 -30.37
N ASN A 47 -0.20 11.57 -29.97
CA ASN A 47 -0.98 12.33 -30.92
C ASN A 47 -0.10 13.25 -31.78
N LYS A 48 0.99 13.80 -31.25
CA LYS A 48 1.95 14.57 -32.04
C LYS A 48 2.62 13.70 -33.12
N GLU A 49 3.04 12.48 -32.75
CA GLU A 49 3.59 11.51 -33.70
C GLU A 49 2.53 11.11 -34.76
N ARG A 50 1.32 10.80 -34.32
CA ARG A 50 0.20 10.38 -35.17
C ARG A 50 -0.26 11.46 -36.15
N GLN A 51 -0.15 12.73 -35.76
CA GLN A 51 -0.53 13.88 -36.60
C GLN A 51 0.23 13.92 -37.93
N PHE A 52 1.47 13.41 -37.98
CA PHE A 52 2.23 13.30 -39.22
C PHE A 52 1.59 12.41 -40.29
N TYR A 53 0.75 11.46 -39.87
CA TYR A 53 0.07 10.52 -40.75
C TYR A 53 -1.38 10.97 -41.08
N ALA A 54 -1.87 12.03 -40.42
CA ALA A 54 -3.18 12.57 -40.66
C ALA A 54 -3.19 13.45 -41.93
N PRO A 55 -4.26 13.41 -42.76
CA PRO A 55 -4.39 14.26 -43.97
C PRO A 55 -4.22 15.74 -43.59
N LYS A 56 -3.34 16.40 -44.33
CA LYS A 56 -3.01 17.84 -44.12
C LYS A 56 -2.53 18.14 -42.66
N TYR A 57 -1.97 17.15 -41.98
CA TYR A 57 -1.53 17.24 -40.58
C TYR A 57 -2.63 17.68 -39.60
N LYS A 58 -3.90 17.40 -39.90
CA LYS A 58 -5.04 17.75 -39.05
C LYS A 58 -5.87 16.52 -38.80
N PHE A 59 -6.26 16.31 -37.52
CA PHE A 59 -7.21 15.26 -37.18
C PHE A 59 -8.62 15.63 -37.61
N ALA A 60 -9.35 14.62 -38.15
CA ALA A 60 -10.76 14.70 -38.49
C ALA A 60 -11.68 14.53 -37.26
N GLY A 61 -11.14 13.95 -36.18
CA GLY A 61 -11.86 13.67 -34.94
C GLY A 61 -10.97 12.99 -33.92
N LYS A 62 -11.56 12.34 -32.94
CA LYS A 62 -10.88 11.55 -31.92
C LYS A 62 -11.65 10.28 -31.59
N SER A 63 -10.94 9.22 -31.18
CA SER A 63 -11.55 7.97 -30.72
C SER A 63 -10.81 7.38 -29.54
N PHE A 64 -11.52 6.67 -28.70
CA PHE A 64 -10.98 5.82 -27.62
C PHE A 64 -11.04 4.34 -27.97
N ASN A 65 -11.45 3.97 -29.18
CA ASN A 65 -11.49 2.59 -29.65
C ASN A 65 -10.21 2.25 -30.44
N ASP A 66 -9.41 1.34 -29.94
CA ASP A 66 -8.13 0.96 -30.53
C ASP A 66 -8.29 0.33 -31.94
N ILE A 67 -9.39 -0.37 -32.21
CA ILE A 67 -9.66 -0.94 -33.56
C ILE A 67 -9.91 0.20 -34.54
N GLU A 68 -10.77 1.14 -34.16
CA GLU A 68 -11.08 2.31 -34.99
C GLU A 68 -9.84 3.16 -35.24
N LEU A 69 -9.03 3.39 -34.20
CA LEU A 69 -7.77 4.13 -34.32
C LEU A 69 -6.75 3.47 -35.24
N LYS A 70 -6.73 2.14 -35.33
CA LYS A 70 -5.87 1.41 -36.27
C LYS A 70 -6.35 1.50 -37.70
N ALA A 71 -7.68 1.52 -37.90
CA ALA A 71 -8.28 1.65 -39.23
C ALA A 71 -8.25 3.10 -39.75
N HIS A 72 -8.25 4.11 -38.85
CA HIS A 72 -8.41 5.53 -39.18
C HIS A 72 -7.26 6.37 -38.62
N PRO A 73 -6.14 6.53 -39.37
CA PRO A 73 -4.99 7.34 -38.96
C PRO A 73 -5.31 8.83 -38.75
N GLU A 74 -6.38 9.31 -39.38
CA GLU A 74 -6.88 10.68 -39.26
C GLU A 74 -7.58 10.98 -37.91
N LEU A 75 -7.78 10.00 -37.03
CA LEU A 75 -8.36 10.21 -35.72
C LEU A 75 -7.28 10.37 -34.64
N ALA A 76 -7.44 11.35 -33.77
CA ALA A 76 -6.60 11.47 -32.57
C ALA A 76 -6.92 10.36 -31.55
N VAL A 77 -5.90 9.89 -30.84
CA VAL A 77 -6.10 8.98 -29.71
C VAL A 77 -6.70 9.74 -28.54
N ASP A 78 -7.83 9.26 -28.05
CA ASP A 78 -8.45 9.67 -26.78
C ASP A 78 -8.59 8.47 -25.84
N TYR A 79 -8.96 8.72 -24.59
CA TYR A 79 -9.16 7.68 -23.59
C TYR A 79 -10.25 8.05 -22.59
N ILE A 80 -10.82 7.04 -21.95
CA ILE A 80 -11.78 7.20 -20.86
C ILE A 80 -11.06 7.13 -19.52
N ALA A 81 -11.23 8.15 -18.69
CA ALA A 81 -10.80 8.13 -17.29
C ALA A 81 -12.00 7.75 -16.41
N ALA A 82 -12.11 6.48 -16.04
CA ALA A 82 -13.17 5.98 -15.18
C ALA A 82 -12.85 6.24 -13.70
N PRO A 83 -13.81 6.74 -12.91
CA PRO A 83 -13.60 6.90 -11.48
C PRO A 83 -13.45 5.55 -10.78
N PRO A 84 -12.56 5.41 -9.77
CA PRO A 84 -12.45 4.18 -8.98
C PRO A 84 -13.73 3.92 -8.18
N ARG A 85 -14.03 2.62 -7.98
CA ARG A 85 -15.15 2.12 -7.17
C ARG A 85 -14.63 1.01 -6.26
N MET A 86 -13.90 1.39 -5.20
CA MET A 86 -13.16 0.43 -4.36
C MET A 86 -14.06 -0.58 -3.66
N ALA A 87 -15.23 -0.17 -3.18
CA ALA A 87 -16.19 -1.09 -2.55
C ALA A 87 -16.64 -2.19 -3.54
N PHE A 88 -16.89 -1.81 -4.78
CA PHE A 88 -17.27 -2.74 -5.85
C PHE A 88 -16.13 -3.72 -6.18
N TYR A 89 -14.88 -3.25 -6.20
CA TYR A 89 -13.73 -4.14 -6.43
C TYR A 89 -13.54 -5.14 -5.31
N ILE A 90 -13.75 -4.73 -4.05
CA ILE A 90 -13.71 -5.62 -2.88
C ILE A 90 -14.82 -6.68 -2.97
N ASP A 91 -16.04 -6.29 -3.38
CA ASP A 91 -17.14 -7.24 -3.57
C ASP A 91 -16.78 -8.32 -4.61
N TYR A 92 -16.26 -7.91 -5.77
CA TYR A 92 -15.83 -8.87 -6.80
C TYR A 92 -14.65 -9.75 -6.35
N SER A 93 -13.67 -9.17 -5.66
CA SER A 93 -12.57 -9.93 -5.04
C SER A 93 -13.11 -11.00 -4.08
N THR A 94 -14.09 -10.64 -3.25
CA THR A 94 -14.75 -11.57 -2.32
C THR A 94 -15.52 -12.67 -3.05
N ARG A 95 -16.20 -12.36 -4.16
CA ARG A 95 -16.88 -13.36 -5.00
C ARG A 95 -15.87 -14.35 -5.61
N ILE A 96 -14.76 -13.86 -6.13
CA ILE A 96 -13.69 -14.70 -6.68
C ILE A 96 -13.10 -15.59 -5.57
N TYR A 97 -12.82 -15.03 -4.39
CA TYR A 97 -12.32 -15.79 -3.25
C TYR A 97 -13.28 -16.93 -2.83
N LYS A 98 -14.62 -16.69 -2.89
CA LYS A 98 -15.63 -17.73 -2.66
C LYS A 98 -15.59 -18.84 -3.71
N VAL A 99 -15.19 -18.55 -4.96
CA VAL A 99 -14.95 -19.60 -5.96
C VAL A 99 -13.78 -20.48 -5.53
N TYR A 100 -12.67 -19.89 -5.09
CA TYR A 100 -11.50 -20.65 -4.62
C TYR A 100 -11.84 -21.56 -3.44
N LEU A 101 -12.66 -21.10 -2.50
CA LEU A 101 -13.10 -21.89 -1.33
C LEU A 101 -13.93 -23.13 -1.66
N ARG A 102 -14.44 -23.26 -2.88
CA ARG A 102 -15.12 -24.51 -3.34
C ARG A 102 -14.15 -25.62 -3.71
N TYR A 103 -12.92 -25.23 -4.01
CA TYR A 103 -11.87 -26.15 -4.45
C TYR A 103 -10.83 -26.41 -3.37
N PHE A 104 -10.55 -25.43 -2.54
CA PHE A 104 -9.43 -25.42 -1.60
C PHE A 104 -9.87 -24.97 -0.21
N SER A 105 -9.23 -25.52 0.81
CA SER A 105 -9.39 -25.02 2.17
C SER A 105 -8.88 -23.59 2.29
N HIS A 106 -9.51 -22.82 3.13
CA HIS A 106 -9.02 -21.48 3.49
C HIS A 106 -7.60 -21.53 4.08
N GLU A 107 -7.21 -22.67 4.72
CA GLU A 107 -5.86 -22.84 5.27
C GLU A 107 -4.78 -22.85 4.18
N ASP A 108 -5.10 -23.36 3.00
CA ASP A 108 -4.16 -23.45 1.87
C ASP A 108 -4.21 -22.23 0.94
N ILE A 109 -4.99 -21.21 1.30
CA ILE A 109 -5.10 -19.94 0.54
C ILE A 109 -4.50 -18.80 1.35
N HIS A 110 -3.58 -18.04 0.72
CA HIS A 110 -3.09 -16.75 1.20
C HIS A 110 -3.53 -15.62 0.25
N ALA A 111 -4.44 -14.75 0.72
CA ALA A 111 -4.82 -13.55 -0.01
C ALA A 111 -3.68 -12.53 0.07
N TYR A 112 -2.87 -12.46 -0.99
CA TYR A 112 -1.71 -11.56 -1.07
C TYR A 112 -2.13 -10.10 -1.29
N SER A 113 -3.15 -9.88 -2.11
CA SER A 113 -3.74 -8.56 -2.36
C SER A 113 -5.25 -8.68 -2.68
N ILE A 114 -5.89 -7.58 -3.03
CA ILE A 114 -7.30 -7.58 -3.47
C ILE A 114 -7.54 -8.40 -4.75
N ASP A 115 -6.51 -8.59 -5.57
CA ASP A 115 -6.56 -9.19 -6.90
C ASP A 115 -5.60 -10.37 -7.09
N GLU A 116 -4.84 -10.74 -6.07
CA GLU A 116 -3.87 -11.83 -6.13
C GLU A 116 -3.96 -12.75 -4.91
N VAL A 117 -3.90 -14.05 -5.15
CA VAL A 117 -3.84 -15.09 -4.10
C VAL A 117 -2.72 -16.09 -4.40
N PHE A 118 -2.15 -16.65 -3.35
CA PHE A 118 -1.38 -17.89 -3.43
C PHE A 118 -2.24 -19.04 -2.93
N ILE A 119 -2.15 -20.19 -3.58
CA ILE A 119 -2.88 -21.40 -3.21
C ILE A 119 -1.92 -22.58 -3.25
N ASP A 120 -1.78 -23.29 -2.15
CA ASP A 120 -1.09 -24.57 -2.14
C ASP A 120 -2.05 -25.66 -2.63
N VAL A 121 -1.73 -26.25 -3.79
CA VAL A 121 -2.56 -27.25 -4.43
C VAL A 121 -2.04 -28.67 -4.23
N THR A 122 -0.93 -28.84 -3.51
CA THR A 122 -0.19 -30.11 -3.39
C THR A 122 -1.09 -31.27 -2.96
N ASN A 123 -1.85 -31.09 -1.88
CA ASN A 123 -2.73 -32.13 -1.30
C ASN A 123 -4.03 -32.35 -2.09
N TYR A 124 -4.29 -31.55 -3.12
CA TYR A 124 -5.53 -31.62 -3.89
C TYR A 124 -5.38 -32.36 -5.23
N LEU A 125 -4.15 -32.48 -5.77
CA LEU A 125 -3.89 -33.04 -7.07
C LEU A 125 -4.36 -34.50 -7.17
N ASP A 126 -4.06 -35.31 -6.17
CA ASP A 126 -4.48 -36.71 -6.13
C ASP A 126 -5.99 -36.85 -5.95
N ASN A 127 -6.60 -36.01 -5.12
CA ASN A 127 -8.05 -36.01 -4.88
C ASN A 127 -8.85 -35.65 -6.15
N TYR A 128 -8.38 -34.64 -6.90
CA TYR A 128 -9.02 -34.24 -8.15
C TYR A 128 -8.59 -35.10 -9.35
N LYS A 129 -7.55 -35.94 -9.21
CA LYS A 129 -6.91 -36.70 -10.30
C LYS A 129 -6.54 -35.79 -11.48
N MET A 130 -5.97 -34.64 -11.18
CA MET A 130 -5.59 -33.59 -12.12
C MET A 130 -4.16 -33.14 -11.87
N THR A 131 -3.49 -32.70 -12.94
CA THR A 131 -2.24 -31.93 -12.78
C THR A 131 -2.54 -30.55 -12.23
N ALA A 132 -1.54 -29.88 -11.67
CA ALA A 132 -1.66 -28.49 -11.22
C ALA A 132 -2.16 -27.57 -12.34
N HIS A 133 -1.69 -27.78 -13.58
CA HIS A 133 -2.13 -27.07 -14.77
C HIS A 133 -3.62 -27.23 -15.03
N GLN A 134 -4.10 -28.48 -15.09
CA GLN A 134 -5.50 -28.79 -15.34
C GLN A 134 -6.43 -28.22 -14.26
N LEU A 135 -6.02 -28.33 -12.98
CA LEU A 135 -6.78 -27.76 -11.88
C LEU A 135 -6.83 -26.23 -11.97
N THR A 136 -5.72 -25.60 -12.32
CA THR A 136 -5.65 -24.15 -12.52
C THR A 136 -6.57 -23.67 -13.65
N ILE A 137 -6.58 -24.35 -14.81
CA ILE A 137 -7.52 -24.06 -15.91
C ILE A 137 -8.96 -24.11 -15.42
N LYS A 138 -9.33 -25.21 -14.74
CA LYS A 138 -10.67 -25.40 -14.22
C LYS A 138 -11.11 -24.27 -13.31
N VAL A 139 -10.27 -23.85 -12.39
CA VAL A 139 -10.56 -22.78 -11.42
C VAL A 139 -10.65 -21.42 -12.12
N ILE A 140 -9.75 -21.09 -13.06
CA ILE A 140 -9.79 -19.84 -13.83
C ILE A 140 -11.06 -19.76 -14.69
N GLN A 141 -11.44 -20.86 -15.36
CA GLN A 141 -12.67 -20.91 -16.15
C GLN A 141 -13.92 -20.75 -15.29
N GLU A 142 -13.94 -21.30 -14.08
CA GLU A 142 -15.03 -21.11 -13.13
C GLU A 142 -15.14 -19.65 -12.68
N VAL A 143 -14.02 -18.98 -12.37
CA VAL A 143 -13.98 -17.54 -12.06
C VAL A 143 -14.51 -16.73 -13.22
N LEU A 144 -14.08 -17.04 -14.45
CA LEU A 144 -14.55 -16.35 -15.66
C LEU A 144 -16.05 -16.53 -15.86
N ARG A 145 -16.56 -17.74 -15.70
CA ARG A 145 -17.98 -18.06 -15.85
C ARG A 145 -18.87 -17.28 -14.87
N GLU A 146 -18.43 -17.16 -13.62
CA GLU A 146 -19.25 -16.51 -12.57
C GLU A 146 -19.10 -15.00 -12.51
N THR A 147 -17.95 -14.47 -12.90
CA THR A 147 -17.66 -13.04 -12.72
C THR A 147 -17.43 -12.28 -14.01
N GLY A 148 -17.24 -12.99 -15.13
CA GLY A 148 -16.81 -12.38 -16.39
C GLY A 148 -15.36 -11.86 -16.38
N ILE A 149 -14.58 -12.13 -15.31
CA ILE A 149 -13.21 -11.64 -15.13
C ILE A 149 -12.23 -12.76 -15.50
N THR A 150 -11.30 -12.44 -16.41
CA THR A 150 -10.19 -13.33 -16.76
C THR A 150 -9.09 -13.26 -15.70
N ALA A 151 -8.41 -14.38 -15.46
CA ALA A 151 -7.25 -14.44 -14.58
C ALA A 151 -6.02 -14.99 -15.30
N THR A 152 -4.85 -14.70 -14.75
CA THR A 152 -3.54 -15.24 -15.18
C THR A 152 -2.95 -15.97 -14.00
N ALA A 153 -2.33 -17.13 -14.20
CA ALA A 153 -1.72 -17.89 -13.13
C ALA A 153 -0.26 -18.23 -13.41
N GLY A 154 0.51 -18.34 -12.33
CA GLY A 154 1.83 -18.93 -12.31
C GLY A 154 1.82 -20.16 -11.41
N ILE A 155 2.38 -21.26 -11.86
CA ILE A 155 2.56 -22.50 -11.11
C ILE A 155 4.06 -22.63 -10.82
N GLY A 156 4.40 -22.93 -9.58
CA GLY A 156 5.78 -23.10 -9.15
C GLY A 156 5.90 -24.08 -8.00
N THR A 157 7.08 -24.64 -7.79
CA THR A 157 7.42 -25.54 -6.68
C THR A 157 7.46 -24.83 -5.33
N ASN A 158 7.45 -23.48 -5.33
CA ASN A 158 7.41 -22.62 -4.16
C ASN A 158 6.72 -21.28 -4.47
N LEU A 159 6.48 -20.45 -3.45
CA LEU A 159 5.79 -19.16 -3.59
C LEU A 159 6.51 -18.20 -4.54
N TYR A 160 7.86 -18.17 -4.49
CA TYR A 160 8.66 -17.30 -5.36
C TYR A 160 8.50 -17.68 -6.83
N LEU A 161 8.69 -18.95 -7.16
CA LEU A 161 8.59 -19.44 -8.53
C LEU A 161 7.19 -19.30 -9.10
N ALA A 162 6.14 -19.56 -8.29
CA ALA A 162 4.76 -19.32 -8.71
C ALA A 162 4.53 -17.83 -9.05
N LYS A 163 5.02 -16.91 -8.21
CA LYS A 163 4.89 -15.46 -8.47
C LYS A 163 5.66 -15.03 -9.71
N ILE A 164 6.90 -15.50 -9.88
CA ILE A 164 7.74 -15.17 -11.05
C ILE A 164 7.17 -15.76 -12.34
N ALA A 165 6.66 -17.00 -12.31
CA ALA A 165 5.96 -17.59 -13.43
C ALA A 165 4.78 -16.72 -13.90
N MET A 166 3.99 -16.21 -12.95
CA MET A 166 2.87 -15.34 -13.27
C MET A 166 3.33 -13.99 -13.83
N ASP A 167 4.21 -13.28 -13.11
CA ASP A 167 4.53 -11.89 -13.41
C ASP A 167 5.41 -11.73 -14.65
N ILE A 168 6.44 -12.57 -14.81
CA ILE A 168 7.41 -12.42 -15.89
C ILE A 168 7.03 -13.24 -17.12
N VAL A 169 6.40 -14.42 -16.95
CA VAL A 169 6.11 -15.30 -18.07
C VAL A 169 4.65 -15.23 -18.48
N ALA A 170 3.71 -15.64 -17.60
CA ALA A 170 2.31 -15.80 -17.97
C ALA A 170 1.63 -14.51 -18.44
N LYS A 171 1.98 -13.36 -17.87
CA LYS A 171 1.44 -12.05 -18.27
C LYS A 171 1.85 -11.62 -19.68
N HIS A 172 2.91 -12.21 -20.23
CA HIS A 172 3.51 -11.82 -21.52
C HIS A 172 3.29 -12.83 -22.65
N ILE A 173 2.67 -13.98 -22.39
CA ILE A 173 2.28 -14.95 -23.40
C ILE A 173 0.83 -14.75 -23.86
N PRO A 174 0.49 -15.15 -25.12
CA PRO A 174 -0.90 -15.18 -25.55
C PRO A 174 -1.71 -16.19 -24.71
N ALA A 175 -3.02 -16.01 -24.69
CA ALA A 175 -3.91 -17.02 -24.13
C ALA A 175 -3.81 -18.31 -24.92
N ASP A 176 -3.87 -19.45 -24.25
CA ASP A 176 -3.86 -20.77 -24.87
C ASP A 176 -5.22 -21.12 -25.52
N LYS A 177 -5.35 -22.38 -25.98
CA LYS A 177 -6.60 -22.90 -26.56
C LYS A 177 -7.82 -22.84 -25.60
N ASP A 178 -7.57 -22.85 -24.31
CA ASP A 178 -8.56 -22.79 -23.24
C ASP A 178 -8.88 -21.35 -22.81
N GLY A 179 -8.28 -20.35 -23.47
CA GLY A 179 -8.48 -18.93 -23.23
C GLY A 179 -7.77 -18.41 -21.99
N VAL A 180 -6.84 -19.19 -21.40
CA VAL A 180 -6.13 -18.86 -20.18
C VAL A 180 -4.64 -18.56 -20.44
N ARG A 181 -4.00 -17.90 -19.48
CA ARG A 181 -2.57 -17.61 -19.50
C ARG A 181 -1.94 -18.23 -18.26
N ILE A 182 -1.25 -19.32 -18.42
CA ILE A 182 -0.60 -20.07 -17.34
C ILE A 182 0.87 -20.28 -17.73
N ALA A 183 1.76 -20.08 -16.77
CA ALA A 183 3.17 -20.45 -16.91
C ALA A 183 3.59 -21.29 -15.70
N GLU A 184 4.54 -22.20 -15.95
CA GLU A 184 5.05 -23.11 -14.94
C GLU A 184 6.57 -22.96 -14.85
N LEU A 185 7.07 -22.90 -13.61
CA LEU A 185 8.50 -22.85 -13.32
C LEU A 185 8.83 -23.79 -12.15
N ASP A 186 9.85 -24.57 -12.33
CA ASP A 186 10.67 -25.18 -11.30
C ASP A 186 12.03 -24.47 -11.20
N GLU A 187 12.87 -24.85 -10.27
CA GLU A 187 14.19 -24.25 -10.05
C GLU A 187 15.09 -24.32 -11.28
N MET A 188 15.02 -25.43 -12.05
CA MET A 188 15.86 -25.62 -13.23
C MET A 188 15.37 -24.80 -14.42
N SER A 189 14.08 -24.83 -14.70
CA SER A 189 13.48 -24.03 -15.77
C SER A 189 13.56 -22.53 -15.50
N TYR A 190 13.46 -22.12 -14.22
CA TYR A 190 13.73 -20.74 -13.81
C TYR A 190 15.15 -20.32 -14.17
N ARG A 191 16.16 -21.11 -13.78
CA ARG A 191 17.58 -20.81 -14.09
C ARG A 191 17.83 -20.76 -15.59
N GLN A 192 17.26 -21.68 -16.35
CA GLN A 192 17.43 -21.75 -17.79
C GLN A 192 16.77 -20.57 -18.53
N LYS A 193 15.58 -20.14 -18.09
CA LYS A 193 14.76 -19.16 -18.81
C LYS A 193 14.96 -17.73 -18.32
N LEU A 194 15.22 -17.54 -17.00
CA LEU A 194 15.11 -16.22 -16.36
C LEU A 194 16.40 -15.72 -15.70
N TRP A 195 17.48 -16.52 -15.62
CA TRP A 195 18.73 -16.05 -15.02
C TRP A 195 19.34 -14.83 -15.73
N ASP A 196 19.09 -14.67 -17.02
CA ASP A 196 19.58 -13.53 -17.81
C ASP A 196 18.51 -12.45 -18.05
N HIS A 197 17.31 -12.63 -17.49
CA HIS A 197 16.21 -11.66 -17.60
C HIS A 197 16.57 -10.31 -16.99
N ARG A 198 16.11 -9.23 -17.64
CA ARG A 198 16.22 -7.83 -17.20
C ARG A 198 14.90 -7.10 -17.45
N PRO A 199 14.61 -6.09 -16.63
CA PRO A 199 15.38 -5.55 -15.51
C PRO A 199 15.20 -6.38 -14.21
N LEU A 200 16.12 -6.21 -13.25
CA LEU A 200 16.01 -6.87 -11.94
C LEU A 200 14.73 -6.53 -11.17
N THR A 201 14.15 -5.36 -11.43
CA THR A 201 12.90 -4.91 -10.78
C THR A 201 11.66 -5.70 -11.18
N ASP A 202 11.72 -6.56 -12.18
CA ASP A 202 10.63 -7.46 -12.54
C ASP A 202 10.53 -8.64 -11.57
N PHE A 203 11.63 -8.96 -10.87
CA PHE A 203 11.64 -10.03 -9.90
C PHE A 203 11.00 -9.61 -8.59
N TRP A 204 10.13 -10.47 -8.08
CA TRP A 204 9.45 -10.25 -6.82
C TRP A 204 10.45 -9.95 -5.69
N ARG A 205 10.13 -8.96 -4.85
CA ARG A 205 10.94 -8.41 -3.76
C ARG A 205 12.21 -7.65 -4.17
N ILE A 206 12.51 -7.49 -5.44
CA ILE A 206 13.60 -6.62 -5.91
C ILE A 206 13.03 -5.25 -6.31
N GLY A 207 13.01 -4.32 -5.38
CA GLY A 207 12.67 -2.93 -5.68
C GLY A 207 13.85 -2.13 -6.23
N HIS A 208 13.58 -0.90 -6.70
CA HIS A 208 14.61 -0.01 -7.28
C HIS A 208 15.84 0.23 -6.38
N GLY A 209 15.67 0.19 -5.04
CA GLY A 209 16.78 0.36 -4.10
C GLY A 209 17.75 -0.82 -4.13
N ILE A 210 17.23 -2.05 -4.15
CA ILE A 210 18.03 -3.28 -4.25
C ILE A 210 18.66 -3.37 -5.63
N ALA A 211 17.87 -3.19 -6.70
CA ALA A 211 18.37 -3.24 -8.08
C ALA A 211 19.55 -2.28 -8.28
N ARG A 212 19.41 -1.00 -7.89
CA ARG A 212 20.52 -0.04 -7.99
C ARG A 212 21.78 -0.42 -7.22
N ARG A 213 21.64 -1.05 -6.03
CA ARG A 213 22.82 -1.53 -5.29
C ARG A 213 23.51 -2.68 -6.00
N LEU A 214 22.75 -3.62 -6.54
CA LEU A 214 23.28 -4.74 -7.32
C LEU A 214 23.98 -4.22 -8.58
N GLU A 215 23.32 -3.38 -9.37
CA GLU A 215 23.83 -2.81 -10.62
C GLU A 215 25.11 -1.99 -10.43
N ARG A 216 25.22 -1.21 -9.35
CA ARG A 216 26.45 -0.46 -8.99
C ARG A 216 27.66 -1.38 -8.69
N ASN A 217 27.39 -2.65 -8.37
CA ASN A 217 28.40 -3.66 -8.13
C ASN A 217 28.54 -4.65 -9.30
N GLY A 218 28.01 -4.31 -10.49
CA GLY A 218 28.14 -5.11 -11.70
C GLY A 218 27.22 -6.33 -11.75
N LEU A 219 26.19 -6.41 -10.86
CA LEU A 219 25.24 -7.52 -10.80
C LEU A 219 23.92 -7.07 -11.45
N TYR A 220 23.72 -7.43 -12.71
CA TYR A 220 22.61 -6.96 -13.54
C TYR A 220 21.50 -7.99 -13.72
N THR A 221 21.72 -9.24 -13.31
CA THR A 221 20.78 -10.35 -13.50
C THR A 221 20.79 -11.28 -12.30
N MET A 222 19.70 -12.06 -12.09
CA MET A 222 19.63 -13.03 -10.99
C MET A 222 20.70 -14.12 -11.13
N GLY A 223 21.03 -14.54 -12.35
CA GLY A 223 22.13 -15.47 -12.58
C GLY A 223 23.50 -14.91 -12.17
N MET A 224 23.73 -13.59 -12.30
CA MET A 224 24.94 -12.95 -11.77
C MET A 224 24.95 -12.93 -10.24
N VAL A 225 23.81 -12.68 -9.60
CA VAL A 225 23.66 -12.75 -8.13
C VAL A 225 23.95 -14.17 -7.64
N ALA A 226 23.35 -15.20 -8.26
CA ALA A 226 23.59 -16.59 -7.92
C ALA A 226 25.06 -16.97 -8.06
N ARG A 227 25.73 -16.57 -9.13
CA ARG A 227 27.18 -16.80 -9.29
C ARG A 227 28.02 -16.02 -8.30
N CYS A 228 27.59 -14.81 -7.91
CA CYS A 228 28.24 -14.02 -6.88
C CYS A 228 28.15 -14.70 -5.52
N SER A 229 27.03 -15.30 -5.15
CA SER A 229 26.88 -16.00 -3.87
C SER A 229 27.87 -17.17 -3.71
N VAL A 230 28.30 -17.79 -4.80
CA VAL A 230 29.30 -18.87 -4.76
C VAL A 230 30.74 -18.32 -4.71
N LYS A 231 31.00 -17.21 -5.41
CA LYS A 231 32.37 -16.68 -5.57
C LYS A 231 32.76 -15.62 -4.54
N ASN A 232 31.83 -14.83 -4.08
CA ASN A 232 32.02 -13.70 -3.18
C ASN A 232 30.71 -13.37 -2.44
N GLU A 233 30.25 -14.29 -1.62
CA GLU A 233 29.02 -14.15 -0.81
C GLU A 233 29.10 -12.95 0.13
N GLU A 234 30.30 -12.70 0.67
CA GLU A 234 30.56 -11.59 1.59
C GLU A 234 30.15 -10.22 1.03
N LEU A 235 30.31 -10.02 -0.29
CA LEU A 235 29.83 -8.81 -0.96
C LEU A 235 28.32 -8.63 -0.79
N LEU A 236 27.52 -9.69 -0.92
CA LEU A 236 26.07 -9.62 -0.80
C LEU A 236 25.64 -9.30 0.64
N TYR A 237 26.29 -9.93 1.64
CA TYR A 237 26.05 -9.59 3.05
C TYR A 237 26.48 -8.16 3.41
N LYS A 238 27.59 -7.68 2.85
CA LYS A 238 28.02 -6.28 3.03
C LYS A 238 26.99 -5.28 2.45
N LEU A 239 26.36 -5.63 1.33
CA LEU A 239 25.36 -4.77 0.68
C LEU A 239 24.00 -4.80 1.37
N PHE A 240 23.55 -5.96 1.86
CA PHE A 240 22.17 -6.19 2.24
C PHE A 240 21.99 -6.70 3.69
N GLY A 241 23.07 -6.98 4.42
CA GLY A 241 23.00 -7.61 5.73
C GLY A 241 22.28 -8.97 5.64
N ILE A 242 21.47 -9.30 6.63
CA ILE A 242 20.69 -10.55 6.67
C ILE A 242 19.72 -10.71 5.47
N ASN A 243 19.30 -9.62 4.85
CA ASN A 243 18.45 -9.71 3.66
C ASN A 243 19.19 -10.29 2.44
N ALA A 244 20.52 -10.48 2.51
CA ALA A 244 21.27 -11.17 1.47
C ALA A 244 20.80 -12.61 1.30
N GLU A 245 20.43 -13.32 2.37
CA GLU A 245 19.93 -14.69 2.33
C GLU A 245 18.73 -14.82 1.40
N LEU A 246 17.72 -13.98 1.59
CA LEU A 246 16.54 -13.98 0.73
C LEU A 246 16.87 -13.69 -0.73
N ILE A 247 17.80 -12.75 -0.99
CA ILE A 247 18.20 -12.39 -2.36
C ILE A 247 18.97 -13.55 -3.01
N ILE A 248 19.82 -14.24 -2.26
CA ILE A 248 20.57 -15.41 -2.71
C ILE A 248 19.61 -16.57 -3.01
N ASP A 249 18.72 -16.90 -2.08
CA ASP A 249 17.73 -17.96 -2.25
C ASP A 249 16.88 -17.74 -3.49
N HIS A 250 16.35 -16.55 -3.65
CA HIS A 250 15.57 -16.17 -4.84
C HIS A 250 16.40 -16.23 -6.12
N ALA A 251 17.68 -15.88 -6.08
CA ALA A 251 18.55 -16.00 -7.24
C ALA A 251 18.74 -17.47 -7.68
N TRP A 252 18.70 -18.41 -6.74
CA TRP A 252 18.72 -19.84 -7.02
C TRP A 252 17.34 -20.44 -7.31
N GLY A 253 16.27 -19.68 -7.15
CA GLY A 253 14.88 -20.13 -7.30
C GLY A 253 14.32 -20.84 -6.09
N TRP A 254 14.90 -20.61 -4.92
CA TRP A 254 14.50 -21.21 -3.65
C TRP A 254 13.67 -20.21 -2.82
N GLU A 255 12.64 -20.72 -2.15
CA GLU A 255 11.84 -19.97 -1.16
C GLU A 255 11.33 -20.95 -0.11
N PRO A 256 11.87 -20.90 1.13
CA PRO A 256 11.46 -21.80 2.21
C PRO A 256 10.13 -21.42 2.86
N CYS A 257 9.63 -20.21 2.62
CA CYS A 257 8.40 -19.73 3.23
C CYS A 257 7.19 -20.47 2.64
N THR A 258 6.34 -20.99 3.51
CA THR A 258 5.07 -21.65 3.17
C THR A 258 3.88 -20.78 3.59
N ILE A 259 2.67 -21.12 3.11
CA ILE A 259 1.43 -20.43 3.53
C ILE A 259 1.22 -20.57 5.04
N ASP A 260 1.53 -21.73 5.62
CA ASP A 260 1.43 -21.96 7.07
C ASP A 260 2.36 -21.04 7.86
N LEU A 261 3.61 -20.88 7.41
CA LEU A 261 4.56 -19.96 8.03
C LEU A 261 4.09 -18.50 7.95
N ILE A 262 3.51 -18.09 6.81
CA ILE A 262 2.91 -16.75 6.68
C ILE A 262 1.78 -16.55 7.68
N LYS A 263 0.90 -17.53 7.85
CA LYS A 263 -0.24 -17.47 8.78
C LYS A 263 0.19 -17.53 10.25
N ALA A 264 1.23 -18.28 10.54
CA ALA A 264 1.80 -18.39 11.89
C ALA A 264 2.63 -17.16 12.30
N TYR A 265 3.10 -16.36 11.34
CA TYR A 265 3.97 -15.22 11.62
C TYR A 265 3.30 -14.20 12.54
N ARG A 266 4.02 -13.83 13.59
CA ARG A 266 3.65 -12.75 14.51
C ARG A 266 4.83 -11.79 14.58
N PRO A 267 4.66 -10.52 14.16
CA PRO A 267 5.74 -9.54 14.21
C PRO A 267 6.13 -9.21 15.67
N ASP A 268 7.42 -9.14 15.94
CA ASP A 268 7.95 -8.75 17.25
C ASP A 268 7.63 -7.30 17.61
N ASN A 269 7.64 -6.44 16.60
CA ASN A 269 7.31 -5.03 16.75
C ASN A 269 6.01 -4.70 16.02
N ASN A 270 5.01 -4.29 16.78
CA ASN A 270 3.73 -3.86 16.24
C ASN A 270 3.65 -2.33 16.18
N SER A 271 3.35 -1.82 15.00
CA SER A 271 3.01 -0.41 14.81
C SER A 271 1.79 -0.25 13.93
N LEU A 272 0.99 0.77 14.20
CA LEU A 272 -0.10 1.20 13.32
C LEU A 272 0.25 2.58 12.77
N SER A 273 0.18 2.75 11.47
CA SER A 273 0.38 4.06 10.86
C SER A 273 -0.80 4.45 9.96
N ASN A 274 -0.99 5.75 9.85
CA ASN A 274 -1.93 6.37 8.94
C ASN A 274 -1.26 7.54 8.26
N SER A 275 -1.35 7.64 6.93
CA SER A 275 -0.73 8.70 6.15
C SER A 275 -1.74 9.31 5.19
N GLN A 276 -1.72 10.64 5.10
CA GLN A 276 -2.57 11.37 4.17
C GLN A 276 -1.73 12.32 3.33
N VAL A 277 -1.86 12.22 2.00
CA VAL A 277 -1.40 13.24 1.06
C VAL A 277 -2.53 14.22 0.86
N LEU A 278 -2.28 15.49 1.15
CA LEU A 278 -3.25 16.57 0.99
C LEU A 278 -3.48 16.87 -0.49
N GLN A 279 -4.69 17.26 -0.86
CA GLN A 279 -5.04 17.55 -2.27
C GLN A 279 -4.29 18.77 -2.80
N SER A 280 -4.13 19.80 -1.98
CA SER A 280 -3.33 21.00 -2.23
C SER A 280 -2.33 21.19 -1.09
N PRO A 281 -1.29 22.03 -1.27
CA PRO A 281 -0.42 22.43 -0.17
C PRO A 281 -1.23 23.17 0.92
N TYR A 282 -1.05 22.79 2.18
CA TYR A 282 -1.76 23.38 3.33
C TYR A 282 -0.81 24.25 4.16
N THR A 283 -1.35 25.34 4.69
CA THR A 283 -0.69 26.09 5.76
C THR A 283 -0.63 25.27 7.04
N SER A 284 0.27 25.64 7.96
CA SER A 284 0.41 24.98 9.26
C SER A 284 -0.93 24.93 10.02
N ALA A 285 -1.72 26.01 10.01
CA ALA A 285 -3.02 26.06 10.68
C ALA A 285 -4.00 25.02 10.14
N LYS A 286 -4.19 24.94 8.82
CA LYS A 286 -5.06 23.92 8.20
C LYS A 286 -4.54 22.49 8.41
N ALA A 287 -3.23 22.30 8.31
CA ALA A 287 -2.61 20.99 8.52
C ALA A 287 -2.75 20.50 9.97
N ARG A 288 -2.77 21.42 10.95
CA ARG A 288 -3.01 21.10 12.38
C ARG A 288 -4.39 20.50 12.60
N ILE A 289 -5.43 21.02 11.94
CA ILE A 289 -6.79 20.47 11.96
C ILE A 289 -6.79 19.03 11.45
N VAL A 290 -6.18 18.79 10.28
CA VAL A 290 -6.08 17.44 9.70
C VAL A 290 -5.28 16.50 10.60
N THR A 291 -4.22 16.99 11.24
CA THR A 291 -3.41 16.20 12.19
C THR A 291 -4.26 15.76 13.38
N GLN A 292 -5.10 16.65 13.94
CA GLN A 292 -6.02 16.34 15.03
C GLN A 292 -7.08 15.32 14.60
N GLU A 293 -7.67 15.46 13.41
CA GLU A 293 -8.59 14.48 12.83
C GLU A 293 -7.95 13.09 12.65
N MET A 294 -6.69 13.05 12.22
CA MET A 294 -5.96 11.80 12.03
C MET A 294 -5.60 11.14 13.36
N ALA A 295 -5.28 11.92 14.39
CA ALA A 295 -5.01 11.43 15.74
C ALA A 295 -6.28 10.83 16.39
N ASP A 296 -7.42 11.49 16.25
CA ASP A 296 -8.72 10.97 16.70
C ASP A 296 -9.07 9.64 16.01
N ALA A 297 -8.89 9.59 14.69
CA ALA A 297 -9.11 8.35 13.92
C ALA A 297 -8.14 7.22 14.31
N MET A 298 -6.90 7.53 14.70
CA MET A 298 -5.92 6.56 15.20
C MET A 298 -6.39 5.99 16.56
N ALA A 299 -6.84 6.83 17.47
CA ALA A 299 -7.36 6.40 18.77
C ALA A 299 -8.55 5.46 18.61
N LEU A 300 -9.53 5.82 17.77
CA LEU A 300 -10.68 4.96 17.46
C LEU A 300 -10.27 3.62 16.84
N LYS A 301 -9.26 3.61 15.96
CA LYS A 301 -8.75 2.39 15.33
C LYS A 301 -8.03 1.48 16.34
N LEU A 302 -7.31 2.03 17.30
CA LEU A 302 -6.70 1.27 18.39
C LEU A 302 -7.78 0.62 19.24
N LEU A 303 -8.79 1.39 19.68
CA LEU A 303 -9.93 0.89 20.46
C LEU A 303 -10.70 -0.21 19.71
N GLU A 304 -11.04 -0.01 18.45
CA GLU A 304 -11.74 -0.99 17.60
C GLU A 304 -11.03 -2.34 17.54
N ARG A 305 -9.68 -2.31 17.58
CA ARG A 305 -8.84 -3.51 17.54
C ARG A 305 -8.44 -4.03 18.91
N GLN A 306 -8.94 -3.44 19.98
CA GLN A 306 -8.55 -3.76 21.36
C GLN A 306 -7.04 -3.66 21.59
N LEU A 307 -6.44 -2.59 21.05
CA LEU A 307 -5.01 -2.32 21.10
C LEU A 307 -4.73 -1.03 21.85
N THR A 308 -3.56 -0.97 22.47
CA THR A 308 -3.01 0.23 23.11
C THR A 308 -1.63 0.55 22.57
N THR A 309 -1.17 1.78 22.80
CA THR A 309 0.18 2.24 22.43
C THR A 309 0.82 3.02 23.56
N THR A 310 2.14 2.95 23.64
CA THR A 310 2.95 3.75 24.59
C THR A 310 3.72 4.88 23.91
N GLN A 311 3.63 5.01 22.57
CA GLN A 311 4.42 6.02 21.86
C GLN A 311 3.72 6.44 20.56
N ILE A 312 3.65 7.74 20.33
CA ILE A 312 3.12 8.34 19.09
C ILE A 312 4.24 9.02 18.32
N GLY A 313 4.27 8.79 17.02
CA GLY A 313 5.16 9.48 16.08
C GLY A 313 4.38 10.31 15.09
N LEU A 314 4.98 11.43 14.68
CA LEU A 314 4.47 12.32 13.66
C LEU A 314 5.57 12.61 12.64
N ALA A 315 5.22 12.51 11.36
CA ALA A 315 6.09 12.94 10.25
C ALA A 315 5.33 13.86 9.30
N ILE A 316 5.96 14.97 8.96
CA ILE A 316 5.44 16.03 8.10
C ILE A 316 6.34 16.14 6.88
N ASN A 317 5.75 15.99 5.68
CA ASN A 317 6.43 16.27 4.43
C ASN A 317 5.91 17.58 3.85
N TYR A 318 6.82 18.46 3.52
CA TYR A 318 6.51 19.76 2.94
C TYR A 318 6.34 19.67 1.43
N ASP A 319 5.60 20.62 0.84
CA ASP A 319 5.43 20.68 -0.60
C ASP A 319 6.69 21.17 -1.31
N VAL A 320 6.89 20.69 -2.54
CA VAL A 320 8.02 21.10 -3.40
C VAL A 320 7.97 22.57 -3.78
N GLU A 321 6.79 23.20 -3.79
CA GLU A 321 6.62 24.62 -4.06
C GLU A 321 7.42 25.51 -3.09
N ASN A 322 7.68 25.02 -1.87
CA ASN A 322 8.50 25.78 -0.91
C ASN A 322 9.95 26.01 -1.37
N VAL A 323 10.49 25.18 -2.25
CA VAL A 323 11.87 25.29 -2.76
C VAL A 323 12.02 26.54 -3.64
N ASN A 324 10.95 26.93 -4.32
CA ASN A 324 10.95 28.08 -5.22
C ASN A 324 10.51 29.38 -4.51
N ASN A 325 10.23 29.35 -3.22
CA ASN A 325 9.79 30.52 -2.47
C ASN A 325 11.00 31.31 -1.95
N PRO A 326 11.20 32.57 -2.36
CA PRO A 326 12.34 33.39 -1.91
C PRO A 326 12.41 33.59 -0.38
N ALA A 327 11.27 33.51 0.31
CA ALA A 327 11.22 33.64 1.78
C ALA A 327 11.81 32.42 2.52
N THR A 328 12.23 31.36 1.79
CA THR A 328 12.70 30.12 2.36
C THR A 328 14.16 29.78 1.98
N ASN A 329 14.99 30.77 1.70
CA ASN A 329 16.35 30.63 1.15
C ASN A 329 17.34 29.78 1.98
N ASN A 330 17.06 29.46 3.25
CA ASN A 330 17.93 28.67 4.14
C ASN A 330 17.39 27.26 4.41
N LEU A 331 16.53 26.73 3.54
CA LEU A 331 15.98 25.39 3.75
C LEU A 331 16.99 24.28 3.46
N THR A 332 17.07 23.32 4.36
CA THR A 332 17.70 22.05 4.04
C THR A 332 16.79 21.31 3.05
N VAL A 333 17.28 21.08 1.84
CA VAL A 333 16.57 20.35 0.80
C VAL A 333 17.12 18.92 0.66
N VAL A 334 16.24 18.01 0.24
CA VAL A 334 16.58 16.62 -0.08
C VAL A 334 15.95 16.25 -1.42
N THR A 335 16.52 15.28 -2.10
CA THR A 335 15.94 14.74 -3.32
C THR A 335 14.85 13.73 -2.94
N ASP A 336 13.62 13.94 -3.42
CA ASP A 336 12.51 13.03 -3.20
C ASP A 336 12.63 11.75 -4.06
N TYR A 337 11.70 10.81 -3.86
CA TYR A 337 11.65 9.56 -4.63
C TYR A 337 11.61 9.76 -6.16
N TYR A 338 11.09 10.88 -6.62
CA TYR A 338 10.96 11.25 -8.05
C TYR A 338 12.14 12.06 -8.58
N GLY A 339 13.20 12.22 -7.79
CA GLY A 339 14.36 13.02 -8.17
C GLY A 339 14.17 14.54 -8.06
N ARG A 340 13.09 15.03 -7.43
CA ARG A 340 12.81 16.46 -7.26
C ARG A 340 13.38 16.97 -5.94
N LEU A 341 13.85 18.20 -5.92
CA LEU A 341 14.22 18.86 -4.68
C LEU A 341 12.96 19.18 -3.86
N ALA A 342 12.98 18.84 -2.60
CA ALA A 342 11.92 19.14 -1.64
C ALA A 342 12.55 19.50 -0.28
N PRO A 343 11.86 20.30 0.56
CA PRO A 343 12.33 20.54 1.92
C PRO A 343 12.46 19.23 2.69
N LYS A 344 13.50 19.15 3.54
CA LYS A 344 13.70 18.00 4.41
C LYS A 344 12.47 17.77 5.29
N PRO A 345 11.90 16.54 5.34
CA PRO A 345 10.77 16.25 6.20
C PRO A 345 11.11 16.44 7.69
N SER A 346 10.15 16.93 8.47
CA SER A 346 10.22 16.96 9.92
C SER A 346 9.57 15.71 10.51
N HIS A 347 10.21 15.08 11.49
CA HIS A 347 9.63 13.95 12.20
C HIS A 347 10.14 13.88 13.64
N SER A 348 9.28 13.40 14.53
CA SER A 348 9.61 13.11 15.91
C SER A 348 8.63 12.13 16.52
N SER A 349 8.90 11.67 17.73
CA SER A 349 8.01 10.82 18.50
C SER A 349 8.01 11.21 19.98
N ILE A 350 6.91 10.93 20.67
CA ILE A 350 6.72 11.20 22.10
C ILE A 350 6.21 9.94 22.79
N ARG A 351 6.74 9.63 23.97
CA ARG A 351 6.23 8.57 24.81
C ARG A 351 5.00 9.06 25.56
N LEU A 352 3.99 8.21 25.64
CA LEU A 352 2.81 8.44 26.48
C LEU A 352 3.11 8.00 27.92
N PRO A 353 2.45 8.59 28.92
CA PRO A 353 2.71 8.25 30.33
C PRO A 353 2.33 6.79 30.66
N PHE A 354 1.42 6.19 29.92
CA PHE A 354 0.99 4.79 30.05
C PHE A 354 0.47 4.27 28.70
N ALA A 355 0.34 2.96 28.59
CA ALA A 355 -0.25 2.32 27.42
C ALA A 355 -1.74 2.67 27.32
N THR A 356 -2.17 3.26 26.20
CA THR A 356 -3.53 3.79 26.08
C THR A 356 -4.07 3.78 24.65
N SER A 357 -5.40 3.77 24.53
CA SER A 357 -6.16 4.07 23.31
C SER A 357 -7.01 5.36 23.46
N SER A 358 -6.81 6.12 24.56
CA SER A 358 -7.54 7.36 24.84
C SER A 358 -7.31 8.40 23.75
N ALA A 359 -8.41 8.93 23.19
CA ALA A 359 -8.36 9.95 22.14
C ALA A 359 -7.73 11.25 22.67
N SER A 360 -8.04 11.65 23.90
CA SER A 360 -7.50 12.88 24.50
C SER A 360 -5.97 12.82 24.63
N HIS A 361 -5.41 11.72 25.14
CA HIS A 361 -3.96 11.56 25.29
C HIS A 361 -3.26 11.51 23.93
N ILE A 362 -3.79 10.75 22.98
CA ILE A 362 -3.20 10.61 21.64
C ILE A 362 -3.27 11.93 20.88
N ILE A 363 -4.37 12.65 20.92
CA ILE A 363 -4.53 13.96 20.28
C ILE A 363 -3.55 14.97 20.87
N ASN A 364 -3.52 15.09 22.21
CA ASN A 364 -2.65 16.05 22.88
C ASN A 364 -1.17 15.79 22.58
N ALA A 365 -0.72 14.53 22.66
CA ALA A 365 0.64 14.14 22.32
C ALA A 365 0.98 14.45 20.84
N THR A 366 0.04 14.16 19.93
CA THR A 366 0.24 14.42 18.50
C THR A 366 0.31 15.92 18.19
N LEU A 367 -0.54 16.74 18.83
CA LEU A 367 -0.54 18.18 18.65
C LEU A 367 0.72 18.82 19.26
N GLN A 368 1.18 18.34 20.40
CA GLN A 368 2.45 18.76 21.00
C GLN A 368 3.62 18.48 20.04
N LEU A 369 3.66 17.30 19.43
CA LEU A 369 4.65 17.01 18.38
C LEU A 369 4.52 17.96 17.19
N PHE A 370 3.30 18.18 16.71
CA PHE A 370 3.06 19.07 15.58
C PHE A 370 3.60 20.48 15.87
N ASP A 371 3.23 21.04 17.00
CA ASP A 371 3.63 22.40 17.39
C ASP A 371 5.15 22.52 17.61
N THR A 372 5.83 21.39 17.90
CA THR A 372 7.29 21.34 18.12
C THR A 372 8.09 21.20 16.81
N ILE A 373 7.61 20.34 15.87
CA ILE A 373 8.43 19.95 14.70
C ILE A 373 8.09 20.69 13.42
N VAL A 374 6.90 21.30 13.33
CA VAL A 374 6.46 21.96 12.11
C VAL A 374 7.15 23.31 11.94
N VAL A 375 7.64 23.55 10.74
CA VAL A 375 8.12 24.89 10.33
C VAL A 375 6.92 25.68 9.84
N PRO A 376 6.45 26.72 10.57
CA PRO A 376 5.17 27.37 10.29
C PRO A 376 5.07 28.07 8.92
N SER A 377 6.22 28.51 8.39
CA SER A 377 6.31 29.20 7.09
C SER A 377 6.23 28.29 5.89
N LEU A 378 6.31 26.95 6.09
CA LEU A 378 6.31 25.98 5.00
C LEU A 378 4.94 25.38 4.75
N LEU A 379 4.60 25.26 3.47
CA LEU A 379 3.41 24.55 3.02
C LEU A 379 3.58 23.04 3.19
N ILE A 380 2.59 22.40 3.77
CA ILE A 380 2.59 20.97 4.10
C ILE A 380 1.86 20.19 3.02
N ARG A 381 2.44 19.05 2.62
CA ARG A 381 1.87 18.17 1.58
C ARG A 381 1.42 16.82 2.10
N ARG A 382 2.11 16.26 3.10
CA ARG A 382 1.79 14.95 3.64
C ARG A 382 1.95 14.93 5.15
N ILE A 383 1.00 14.28 5.82
CA ILE A 383 0.99 14.06 7.26
C ILE A 383 0.97 12.54 7.48
N THR A 384 1.82 12.05 8.37
CA THR A 384 1.85 10.64 8.78
C THR A 384 1.87 10.57 10.30
N ILE A 385 0.91 9.83 10.88
CA ILE A 385 0.85 9.53 12.30
C ILE A 385 1.10 8.04 12.48
N ALA A 386 1.92 7.67 13.45
CA ALA A 386 2.21 6.29 13.80
C ALA A 386 2.06 6.06 15.31
N ALA A 387 1.40 4.98 15.68
CA ALA A 387 1.40 4.42 17.02
C ALA A 387 2.45 3.31 17.05
N PHE A 388 3.42 3.41 17.95
CA PHE A 388 4.49 2.42 18.15
C PHE A 388 4.26 1.62 19.41
N ASN A 389 4.95 0.49 19.55
CA ASN A 389 4.82 -0.42 20.68
C ASN A 389 3.34 -0.77 20.95
N VAL A 390 2.65 -1.13 19.88
CA VAL A 390 1.24 -1.47 19.96
C VAL A 390 1.09 -2.87 20.53
N VAL A 391 0.31 -3.00 21.60
CA VAL A 391 0.05 -4.26 22.30
C VAL A 391 -1.44 -4.48 22.51
N PRO A 392 -1.91 -5.75 22.52
CA PRO A 392 -3.27 -6.09 22.92
C PRO A 392 -3.57 -5.61 24.36
N GLU A 393 -4.75 -5.07 24.56
CA GLU A 393 -5.17 -4.51 25.85
C GLU A 393 -5.20 -5.56 26.97
N ASN A 394 -5.65 -6.77 26.65
CA ASN A 394 -5.71 -7.91 27.59
C ASN A 394 -4.33 -8.33 28.16
N LEU A 395 -3.24 -8.01 27.48
CA LEU A 395 -1.89 -8.30 28.00
C LEU A 395 -1.48 -7.31 29.11
N LEU A 396 -2.06 -6.11 29.14
CA LEU A 396 -1.79 -5.11 30.16
C LEU A 396 -2.54 -5.43 31.47
N ASP A 397 -3.77 -5.93 31.39
CA ASP A 397 -4.56 -6.33 32.55
C ASP A 397 -3.86 -7.45 33.35
N ASN A 398 -3.20 -8.36 32.65
CA ASN A 398 -2.40 -9.42 33.29
C ASN A 398 -1.11 -8.89 33.93
N ALA A 399 -0.49 -7.85 33.38
CA ALA A 399 0.71 -7.24 33.96
C ALA A 399 0.41 -6.40 35.20
N HIS A 400 -0.78 -5.75 35.25
CA HIS A 400 -1.24 -5.02 36.43
C HIS A 400 -1.62 -5.95 37.59
N ASN A 401 -2.08 -7.16 37.31
CA ASN A 401 -2.41 -8.16 38.32
C ASN A 401 -1.20 -8.92 38.90
N SER A 402 -0.05 -8.88 38.23
CA SER A 402 1.14 -9.65 38.59
C SER A 402 2.27 -8.88 39.23
N GLY A 403 2.12 -7.56 39.44
CA GLY A 403 3.18 -6.75 40.07
C GLY A 403 2.68 -5.39 40.52
N SER A 404 2.26 -5.27 41.78
CA SER A 404 2.29 -3.96 42.44
C SER A 404 3.74 -3.50 42.50
N THR A 405 4.16 -2.66 41.54
CA THR A 405 5.36 -1.86 41.73
C THR A 405 5.11 -1.02 42.97
N ALA A 406 5.71 -1.42 44.09
CA ALA A 406 5.69 -0.62 45.31
C ALA A 406 6.21 0.78 44.95
N GLN A 407 5.31 1.74 44.85
CA GLN A 407 5.68 3.12 44.59
C GLN A 407 6.35 3.64 45.86
N GLN A 408 7.61 4.04 45.76
CA GLN A 408 8.30 4.66 46.88
C GLN A 408 7.56 5.95 47.22
N LEU A 409 7.01 6.00 48.42
CA LEU A 409 6.28 7.14 48.92
C LEU A 409 7.24 8.30 49.22
N ASP A 410 6.93 9.47 48.71
CA ASP A 410 7.70 10.72 48.96
C ASP A 410 7.05 11.43 50.15
N LEU A 411 7.86 11.88 51.12
CA LEU A 411 7.45 12.54 52.36
C LEU A 411 6.76 13.92 52.17
N PHE A 412 6.86 14.49 50.94
CA PHE A 412 6.33 15.83 50.65
C PHE A 412 5.07 15.79 49.76
N THR A 413 4.59 14.61 49.37
CA THR A 413 3.37 14.45 48.58
C THR A 413 2.15 14.30 49.45
N ASP A 414 1.11 15.12 49.22
CA ASP A 414 -0.21 14.91 49.80
C ASP A 414 -0.88 13.72 49.11
N TYR A 415 -0.85 12.56 49.77
CA TYR A 415 -1.39 11.32 49.22
C TYR A 415 -2.90 11.30 49.11
N GLU A 416 -3.63 12.05 49.94
CA GLU A 416 -5.09 12.14 49.83
C GLU A 416 -5.49 12.91 48.56
N GLU A 417 -4.80 13.99 48.27
CA GLU A 417 -5.00 14.77 47.07
C GLU A 417 -4.56 13.98 45.83
N TYR A 418 -3.42 13.30 45.88
CA TYR A 418 -2.91 12.43 44.82
C TYR A 418 -3.88 11.30 44.47
N GLU A 419 -4.42 10.58 45.46
CA GLU A 419 -5.41 9.51 45.24
C GLU A 419 -6.73 10.04 44.69
N LYS A 420 -7.20 11.22 45.11
CA LYS A 420 -8.36 11.90 44.56
C LYS A 420 -8.18 12.26 43.10
N LEU A 421 -7.00 12.81 42.75
CA LEU A 421 -6.63 13.12 41.34
C LEU A 421 -6.54 11.86 40.49
N LYS A 422 -5.91 10.81 40.96
CA LYS A 422 -5.79 9.52 40.28
C LYS A 422 -7.18 8.88 40.03
N LYS A 423 -8.06 8.91 41.05
CA LYS A 423 -9.41 8.43 40.89
C LYS A 423 -10.21 9.26 39.87
N HIS A 424 -10.10 10.58 39.92
CA HIS A 424 -10.75 11.47 38.97
C HIS A 424 -10.25 11.24 37.52
N GLN A 425 -8.94 11.04 37.33
CA GLN A 425 -8.38 10.70 36.05
C GLN A 425 -8.90 9.35 35.52
N ALA A 426 -8.94 8.33 36.39
CA ALA A 426 -9.48 7.01 36.02
C ALA A 426 -10.97 7.08 35.63
N ASP A 427 -11.78 7.84 36.37
CA ASP A 427 -13.21 8.03 36.07
C ASP A 427 -13.39 8.80 34.74
N THR A 428 -12.55 9.79 34.48
CA THR A 428 -12.55 10.53 33.20
C THR A 428 -12.21 9.63 32.02
N LEU A 429 -11.16 8.79 32.14
CA LEU A 429 -10.78 7.81 31.11
C LEU A 429 -11.88 6.78 30.86
N LYS A 430 -12.55 6.31 31.93
CA LYS A 430 -13.69 5.39 31.77
C LYS A 430 -14.87 6.04 31.03
N LYS A 431 -15.19 7.30 31.33
CA LYS A 431 -16.22 8.05 30.59
C LYS A 431 -15.84 8.27 29.15
N GLU A 432 -14.61 8.67 28.88
CA GLU A 432 -14.08 8.84 27.52
C GLU A 432 -14.17 7.53 26.73
N ARG A 433 -13.75 6.41 27.31
CA ARG A 433 -13.83 5.09 26.68
C ARG A 433 -15.25 4.73 26.28
N LYS A 434 -16.22 4.85 27.19
CA LYS A 434 -17.63 4.60 26.89
C LYS A 434 -18.14 5.47 25.74
N MET A 435 -17.74 6.73 25.70
CA MET A 435 -18.09 7.64 24.61
C MET A 435 -17.44 7.19 23.28
N GLN A 436 -16.17 6.79 23.28
CA GLN A 436 -15.50 6.27 22.07
C GLN A 436 -16.15 4.97 21.57
N GLU A 437 -16.53 4.06 22.47
CA GLU A 437 -17.25 2.82 22.13
C GLU A 437 -18.62 3.12 21.50
N ALA A 438 -19.39 4.04 22.07
CA ALA A 438 -20.66 4.47 21.49
C ALA A 438 -20.47 5.12 20.10
N VAL A 439 -19.44 5.94 19.92
CA VAL A 439 -19.10 6.53 18.61
C VAL A 439 -18.75 5.45 17.60
N LEU A 440 -18.00 4.42 17.99
CA LEU A 440 -17.66 3.30 17.12
C LEU A 440 -18.92 2.51 16.71
N GLU A 441 -19.78 2.20 17.65
CA GLU A 441 -21.04 1.49 17.38
C GLU A 441 -21.93 2.26 16.39
N ILE A 442 -22.10 3.57 16.58
CA ILE A 442 -22.82 4.43 15.64
C ILE A 442 -22.17 4.41 14.26
N LYS A 443 -20.84 4.52 14.18
CA LYS A 443 -20.12 4.50 12.91
C LYS A 443 -20.19 3.15 12.19
N HIS A 444 -20.18 2.04 12.91
CA HIS A 444 -20.36 0.70 12.35
C HIS A 444 -21.78 0.51 11.81
N ARG A 445 -22.78 0.94 12.56
CA ARG A 445 -24.20 0.72 12.22
C ARG A 445 -24.71 1.66 11.13
N PHE A 446 -24.28 2.91 11.12
CA PHE A 446 -24.82 3.96 10.25
C PHE A 446 -23.79 4.58 9.29
N GLY A 447 -22.54 4.08 9.31
CA GLY A 447 -21.46 4.56 8.47
C GLY A 447 -20.55 5.59 9.15
N LYS A 448 -19.33 5.72 8.61
CA LYS A 448 -18.25 6.51 9.23
C LYS A 448 -18.56 8.01 9.40
N ASN A 449 -19.50 8.55 8.62
CA ASN A 449 -19.91 9.95 8.68
C ASN A 449 -21.21 10.18 9.46
N ALA A 450 -21.78 9.13 10.10
CA ALA A 450 -23.01 9.26 10.89
C ALA A 450 -22.87 10.17 12.11
N ILE A 451 -21.65 10.21 12.68
CA ILE A 451 -21.30 11.12 13.77
C ILE A 451 -19.94 11.77 13.47
N LEU A 452 -19.90 13.09 13.52
CA LEU A 452 -18.72 13.92 13.26
C LEU A 452 -18.54 14.92 14.41
N LYS A 453 -17.29 15.31 14.67
CA LYS A 453 -16.96 16.39 15.63
C LYS A 453 -17.07 17.76 14.94
N GLY A 454 -17.29 18.84 15.68
CA GLY A 454 -17.32 20.20 15.14
C GLY A 454 -16.10 20.54 14.31
N LEU A 455 -14.91 20.10 14.75
CA LEU A 455 -13.64 20.24 14.01
C LEU A 455 -13.70 19.72 12.55
N ASN A 456 -14.51 18.68 12.28
CA ASN A 456 -14.60 18.10 10.94
C ASN A 456 -15.36 18.99 9.93
N PHE A 457 -15.87 20.13 10.37
CA PHE A 457 -16.56 21.14 9.54
C PHE A 457 -15.76 22.42 9.39
N GLU A 458 -14.58 22.51 10.02
CA GLU A 458 -13.70 23.67 9.87
C GLU A 458 -13.04 23.70 8.48
N GLU A 459 -12.62 24.89 8.07
CA GLU A 459 -11.93 25.08 6.81
C GLU A 459 -10.59 24.32 6.80
N GLY A 460 -10.42 23.41 5.85
CA GLY A 460 -9.26 22.55 5.75
C GLY A 460 -9.47 21.15 6.35
N ALA A 461 -10.57 20.89 7.07
CA ALA A 461 -10.90 19.54 7.54
C ALA A 461 -11.11 18.55 6.38
N THR A 462 -10.65 17.33 6.57
CA THR A 462 -10.65 16.29 5.52
C THR A 462 -11.34 15.00 5.93
N ALA A 463 -11.73 14.83 7.19
CA ALA A 463 -12.24 13.56 7.71
C ALA A 463 -13.50 13.09 6.98
N LYS A 464 -14.42 14.00 6.65
CA LYS A 464 -15.66 13.68 5.94
C LYS A 464 -15.41 13.05 4.58
N ASP A 465 -14.45 13.59 3.81
CA ASP A 465 -14.10 13.08 2.48
C ASP A 465 -13.22 11.83 2.59
N ARG A 466 -12.31 11.79 3.58
CA ARG A 466 -11.48 10.62 3.86
C ARG A 466 -12.31 9.41 4.27
N ASN A 467 -13.38 9.59 5.03
CA ASN A 467 -14.29 8.52 5.42
C ASN A 467 -15.05 7.89 4.24
N ARG A 468 -15.14 8.60 3.11
CA ARG A 468 -15.71 8.12 1.84
C ARG A 468 -14.69 7.42 0.95
N GLN A 469 -13.48 7.17 1.46
CA GLN A 469 -12.40 6.55 0.71
C GLN A 469 -12.05 5.19 1.29
N ILE A 470 -11.59 4.28 0.42
CA ILE A 470 -10.99 3.00 0.76
C ILE A 470 -9.59 2.99 0.12
N GLY A 471 -8.55 2.78 0.96
CA GLY A 471 -7.17 2.82 0.47
C GLY A 471 -6.73 4.15 -0.16
N GLY A 472 -7.40 5.27 0.21
CA GLY A 472 -7.13 6.59 -0.35
C GLY A 472 -7.80 6.87 -1.71
N HIS A 473 -8.66 5.98 -2.18
CA HIS A 473 -9.43 6.11 -3.41
C HIS A 473 -10.94 6.14 -3.10
N LYS A 474 -11.73 6.65 -4.05
CA LYS A 474 -13.18 6.71 -3.91
C LYS A 474 -13.77 5.31 -3.68
N ALA A 475 -14.67 5.19 -2.67
CA ALA A 475 -15.30 3.93 -2.29
C ALA A 475 -16.31 3.44 -3.35
#